data_3b023c4026489f444dc5a2b782e7a1b3
#
_entry.id   3b023c4026489f444dc5a2b782e7a1b3
#
_cell.length_a   1.000
_cell.length_b   1.000
_cell.length_c   1.000
_cell.angle_alpha   90.00
_cell.angle_beta   90.00
_cell.angle_gamma   90.00
#
_symmetry.space_group_name_H-M   'P 1'
#
loop_
_entity.id
_entity.type
_entity.pdbx_description
1 polymer ?
#
loop_
_entity_poly.entity_id
_entity_poly.type
_entity_poly.pdbx_seq_one_letter_code
_entity_poly.pdbx_strand_id
1 'polypeptide(L)'
;GADVKIEQNYKNGVLQSDNVNIMSRSPIKKLVVMSEQTTFSKVTVTIKAFIDERFAKARCSGAAVHKAVLPVSFRFADSQAYQGSIGIEGISKELDKLVMENLYNTSSFVTRPLVRANLNTSNSPNMSNAFQVSNLSSLADRYGSQYIILGTINSVSTSEVGNNVLTKLMYVPTRTINFDIDVYDAINEQIIFHRNYTAEADWPFKQSEYIDLRSDRFKSSEYGQRVYGLAAEVSKDLVAELQCKPANAKIIDLDGDDVVINVGRENGISPNMKFTLVQAASMSGPNGDNYSAYEKSNSVYKVVSVYPHAAKLHPVDLQNNTLNVNVNDVVTLQ
;
A
#
# COMPACT_ATOMS: atom_id res chain seq x y z
N GLY A 1 15.15 1.47 -4.01
CA GLY A 1 15.18 2.89 -4.36
C GLY A 1 14.99 3.76 -3.14
N ALA A 2 15.36 5.01 -3.24
CA ALA A 2 15.06 6.02 -2.23
C ALA A 2 14.07 7.00 -2.86
N ASP A 3 12.98 7.31 -2.17
CA ASP A 3 12.08 8.40 -2.54
C ASP A 3 12.60 9.69 -1.89
N VAL A 4 12.77 10.71 -2.70
CA VAL A 4 13.22 12.03 -2.25
C VAL A 4 12.11 13.03 -2.50
N LYS A 5 11.51 13.57 -1.44
CA LYS A 5 10.54 14.65 -1.52
C LYS A 5 11.22 15.94 -1.06
N ILE A 6 11.29 16.92 -1.96
CA ILE A 6 11.84 18.24 -1.67
C ILE A 6 10.68 19.23 -1.72
N GLU A 7 10.42 19.91 -0.61
CA GLU A 7 9.44 21.00 -0.53
C GLU A 7 10.19 22.28 -0.18
N GLN A 8 10.25 23.23 -1.13
CA GLN A 8 10.84 24.54 -0.94
C GLN A 8 9.76 25.61 -1.08
N ASN A 9 9.60 26.44 -0.07
CA ASN A 9 8.68 27.56 -0.09
C ASN A 9 9.44 28.88 -0.26
N TYR A 10 9.12 29.59 -1.34
CA TYR A 10 9.64 30.92 -1.62
C TYR A 10 8.57 31.98 -1.40
N LYS A 11 8.92 33.07 -0.70
CA LYS A 11 8.09 34.25 -0.58
C LYS A 11 8.93 35.46 -1.00
N ASN A 12 8.47 36.18 -2.02
CA ASN A 12 9.18 37.34 -2.60
C ASN A 12 10.63 37.03 -3.05
N GLY A 13 10.86 35.84 -3.62
CA GLY A 13 12.19 35.44 -4.08
C GLY A 13 13.17 34.99 -2.98
N VAL A 14 12.72 34.97 -1.73
CA VAL A 14 13.54 34.51 -0.58
C VAL A 14 13.05 33.14 -0.12
N LEU A 15 13.97 32.18 0.01
CA LEU A 15 13.70 30.84 0.54
C LEU A 15 13.26 30.95 2.00
N GLN A 16 12.02 30.58 2.29
CA GLN A 16 11.42 30.63 3.64
C GLN A 16 11.55 29.30 4.38
N SER A 17 11.48 28.19 3.68
CA SER A 17 11.70 26.87 4.25
C SER A 17 12.23 25.89 3.19
N ASP A 18 13.18 25.08 3.61
CA ASP A 18 13.77 24.00 2.83
C ASP A 18 13.55 22.69 3.58
N ASN A 19 12.65 21.86 3.08
CA ASN A 19 12.31 20.58 3.69
C ASN A 19 12.66 19.46 2.71
N VAL A 20 13.76 18.77 2.99
CA VAL A 20 14.17 17.58 2.23
C VAL A 20 13.81 16.34 3.02
N ASN A 21 12.80 15.62 2.55
CA ASN A 21 12.40 14.35 3.15
C ASN A 21 12.88 13.20 2.26
N ILE A 22 13.81 12.38 2.78
CA ILE A 22 14.37 11.25 2.06
C ILE A 22 13.93 9.99 2.75
N MET A 23 13.02 9.25 2.11
CA MET A 23 12.63 7.92 2.56
C MET A 23 13.44 6.86 1.81
N SER A 24 14.23 6.09 2.52
CA SER A 24 14.97 4.95 1.98
C SER A 24 14.62 3.68 2.74
N ARG A 25 14.45 2.56 1.99
CA ARG A 25 14.24 1.23 2.57
C ARG A 25 15.49 0.66 3.25
N SER A 26 16.62 1.23 2.98
CA SER A 26 17.91 0.87 3.59
C SER A 26 18.51 2.11 4.25
N PRO A 27 19.19 1.97 5.38
CA PRO A 27 19.87 3.10 6.02
C PRO A 27 20.82 3.77 5.04
N ILE A 28 20.65 5.08 4.89
CA ILE A 28 21.56 5.89 4.07
C ILE A 28 22.81 6.16 4.91
N LYS A 29 23.95 5.65 4.45
CA LYS A 29 25.24 5.91 5.09
C LYS A 29 25.75 7.32 4.82
N LYS A 30 25.56 7.81 3.61
CA LYS A 30 26.09 9.08 3.15
C LYS A 30 25.27 9.62 1.99
N LEU A 31 25.00 10.92 2.00
CA LEU A 31 24.48 11.67 0.88
C LEU A 31 25.55 12.60 0.34
N VAL A 32 25.68 12.67 -0.97
CA VAL A 32 26.57 13.60 -1.65
C VAL A 32 25.77 14.32 -2.73
N VAL A 33 25.72 15.64 -2.66
CA VAL A 33 25.19 16.47 -3.74
C VAL A 33 26.18 16.45 -4.88
N MET A 34 25.78 15.95 -6.03
CA MET A 34 26.61 15.83 -7.23
C MET A 34 26.54 17.07 -8.11
N SER A 35 25.38 17.68 -8.23
CA SER A 35 25.17 18.91 -8.98
C SER A 35 23.92 19.62 -8.54
N GLU A 36 23.91 20.92 -8.67
CA GLU A 36 22.76 21.80 -8.49
C GLU A 36 22.65 22.69 -9.73
N GLN A 37 21.46 22.72 -10.34
CA GLN A 37 21.18 23.56 -11.50
C GLN A 37 19.94 24.38 -11.22
N THR A 38 20.09 25.69 -11.24
CA THR A 38 18.99 26.63 -11.04
C THR A 38 18.60 27.25 -12.38
N THR A 39 17.32 27.13 -12.73
CA THR A 39 16.68 27.85 -13.82
C THR A 39 15.66 28.83 -13.25
N PHE A 40 15.12 29.76 -14.06
CA PHE A 40 14.22 30.83 -13.58
C PHE A 40 13.01 30.32 -12.75
N SER A 41 12.59 29.06 -12.89
CA SER A 41 11.43 28.52 -12.21
C SER A 41 11.67 27.17 -11.52
N LYS A 42 12.91 26.61 -11.62
CA LYS A 42 13.18 25.24 -11.13
C LYS A 42 14.62 25.10 -10.65
N VAL A 43 14.79 24.54 -9.47
CA VAL A 43 16.08 24.05 -8.98
C VAL A 43 16.12 22.53 -9.14
N THR A 44 17.14 22.02 -9.82
CA THR A 44 17.35 20.58 -9.98
C THR A 44 18.61 20.19 -9.20
N VAL A 45 18.47 19.34 -8.21
CA VAL A 45 19.56 18.82 -7.40
C VAL A 45 19.75 17.34 -7.71
N THR A 46 20.97 16.97 -8.12
CA THR A 46 21.33 15.55 -8.30
C THR A 46 22.11 15.09 -7.08
N ILE A 47 21.60 14.06 -6.42
CA ILE A 47 22.24 13.49 -5.23
C ILE A 47 22.67 12.05 -5.46
N LYS A 48 23.78 11.64 -4.82
CA LYS A 48 24.24 10.27 -4.74
C LYS A 48 24.08 9.78 -3.30
N ALA A 49 23.19 8.77 -3.11
CA ALA A 49 23.00 8.11 -1.84
C ALA A 49 23.82 6.82 -1.77
N PHE A 50 24.61 6.66 -0.72
CA PHE A 50 25.30 5.42 -0.39
C PHE A 50 24.47 4.64 0.62
N ILE A 51 24.01 3.46 0.23
CA ILE A 51 23.10 2.61 1.00
C ILE A 51 23.90 1.45 1.61
N ASP A 52 23.59 1.07 2.85
CA ASP A 52 24.16 -0.14 3.45
C ASP A 52 23.36 -1.39 3.08
N GLU A 53 23.79 -2.08 2.04
CA GLU A 53 23.13 -3.31 1.55
C GLU A 53 23.11 -4.45 2.58
N ARG A 54 24.02 -4.44 3.56
CA ARG A 54 24.08 -5.48 4.61
C ARG A 54 22.87 -5.39 5.52
N PHE A 55 22.34 -4.20 5.77
CA PHE A 55 21.13 -4.00 6.55
C PHE A 55 19.86 -4.36 5.79
N ALA A 56 19.85 -4.23 4.46
CA ALA A 56 18.69 -4.61 3.64
C ALA A 56 18.47 -6.13 3.68
N LYS A 57 19.54 -6.92 3.56
CA LYS A 57 19.46 -8.39 3.60
C LYS A 57 19.14 -8.95 5.00
N ALA A 58 19.70 -8.33 6.06
CA ALA A 58 19.50 -8.81 7.44
C ALA A 58 18.09 -8.50 8.00
N ARG A 59 17.36 -7.55 7.42
CA ARG A 59 16.04 -7.11 7.91
C ARG A 59 14.85 -7.71 7.16
N CYS A 60 15.07 -8.51 6.15
CA CYS A 60 14.01 -9.08 5.34
C CYS A 60 13.58 -10.48 5.85
N SER A 61 13.57 -10.70 7.16
CA SER A 61 13.09 -11.96 7.77
C SER A 61 11.64 -12.28 7.39
N GLY A 62 10.84 -11.24 7.18
CA GLY A 62 9.47 -11.39 6.72
C GLY A 62 9.28 -11.88 5.29
N ALA A 63 10.33 -11.94 4.47
CA ALA A 63 10.23 -12.39 3.08
C ALA A 63 9.92 -13.89 2.93
N ALA A 64 10.21 -14.69 3.96
CA ALA A 64 9.91 -16.13 3.97
C ALA A 64 8.42 -16.43 4.15
N VAL A 65 7.60 -15.44 4.57
CA VAL A 65 6.17 -15.61 4.81
C VAL A 65 5.38 -14.70 3.87
N HIS A 66 4.47 -15.31 3.13
CA HIS A 66 3.59 -14.61 2.21
C HIS A 66 2.49 -13.88 3.00
N LYS A 67 2.45 -12.57 2.91
CA LYS A 67 1.44 -11.76 3.61
C LYS A 67 0.09 -11.90 2.93
N ALA A 68 -0.96 -12.05 3.72
CA ALA A 68 -2.32 -12.01 3.19
C ALA A 68 -2.72 -10.55 2.92
N VAL A 69 -3.09 -10.25 1.68
CA VAL A 69 -3.53 -8.94 1.23
C VAL A 69 -4.99 -9.00 0.76
N LEU A 70 -5.79 -8.02 1.17
CA LEU A 70 -7.19 -7.88 0.80
C LEU A 70 -7.38 -6.65 -0.08
N PRO A 71 -7.54 -6.81 -1.39
CA PRO A 71 -7.90 -5.69 -2.26
C PRO A 71 -9.36 -5.29 -2.04
N VAL A 72 -9.60 -3.98 -1.98
CA VAL A 72 -10.93 -3.39 -1.97
C VAL A 72 -11.13 -2.65 -3.29
N SER A 73 -12.33 -2.73 -3.86
CA SER A 73 -12.66 -2.10 -5.13
C SER A 73 -12.31 -0.62 -5.16
N PHE A 74 -11.69 -0.19 -6.25
CA PHE A 74 -11.43 1.21 -6.51
C PHE A 74 -12.73 2.01 -6.50
N ARG A 75 -12.68 3.16 -5.87
CA ARG A 75 -13.78 4.12 -5.83
C ARG A 75 -13.36 5.44 -6.43
N PHE A 76 -14.31 6.20 -6.92
CA PHE A 76 -14.07 7.59 -7.24
C PHE A 76 -14.10 8.44 -5.96
N ALA A 77 -13.23 9.45 -5.89
CA ALA A 77 -13.18 10.40 -4.75
C ALA A 77 -14.51 11.13 -4.60
N ASP A 78 -15.10 11.52 -5.73
CA ASP A 78 -16.43 12.14 -5.82
C ASP A 78 -17.09 11.82 -7.18
N SER A 79 -18.33 12.27 -7.36
CA SER A 79 -19.10 12.08 -8.59
C SER A 79 -18.58 12.87 -9.79
N GLN A 80 -17.69 13.84 -9.58
CA GLN A 80 -17.08 14.67 -10.62
C GLN A 80 -15.67 14.21 -11.00
N ALA A 81 -15.17 13.16 -10.36
CA ALA A 81 -13.84 12.61 -10.61
C ALA A 81 -13.67 12.06 -12.02
N TYR A 82 -14.74 11.82 -12.76
CA TYR A 82 -14.65 11.39 -14.16
C TYR A 82 -15.47 12.30 -15.07
N GLN A 83 -14.89 12.64 -16.23
CA GLN A 83 -15.49 13.48 -17.24
C GLN A 83 -15.27 12.89 -18.64
N GLY A 84 -16.19 13.16 -19.53
CA GLY A 84 -16.01 12.90 -20.96
C GLY A 84 -16.67 11.61 -21.45
N SER A 85 -15.95 10.76 -22.15
CA SER A 85 -16.49 9.67 -22.98
C SER A 85 -17.33 8.65 -22.22
N ILE A 86 -18.37 8.15 -22.88
CA ILE A 86 -19.27 7.10 -22.36
C ILE A 86 -18.46 5.81 -22.15
N GLY A 87 -18.65 5.15 -21.03
CA GLY A 87 -17.95 3.90 -20.70
C GLY A 87 -16.71 4.10 -19.82
N ILE A 88 -16.18 5.33 -19.71
CA ILE A 88 -14.98 5.61 -18.90
C ILE A 88 -15.23 5.41 -17.39
N GLU A 89 -16.47 5.52 -16.95
CA GLU A 89 -16.89 5.18 -15.57
C GLU A 89 -16.54 3.74 -15.18
N GLY A 90 -16.35 2.86 -16.17
CA GLY A 90 -15.88 1.50 -15.98
C GLY A 90 -14.41 1.37 -15.58
N ILE A 91 -13.63 2.48 -15.59
CA ILE A 91 -12.19 2.45 -15.31
C ILE A 91 -11.87 1.91 -13.91
N SER A 92 -12.70 2.16 -12.92
CA SER A 92 -12.54 1.61 -11.58
C SER A 92 -12.55 0.08 -11.58
N LYS A 93 -13.50 -0.53 -12.32
CA LYS A 93 -13.59 -1.99 -12.46
C LYS A 93 -12.43 -2.58 -13.27
N GLU A 94 -11.94 -1.84 -14.25
CA GLU A 94 -10.79 -2.30 -15.03
C GLU A 94 -9.50 -2.21 -14.20
N LEU A 95 -9.30 -1.16 -13.40
CA LEU A 95 -8.20 -1.08 -12.44
C LEU A 95 -8.29 -2.19 -11.39
N ASP A 96 -9.49 -2.46 -10.83
CA ASP A 96 -9.72 -3.59 -9.93
C ASP A 96 -9.16 -4.89 -10.52
N LYS A 97 -9.56 -5.18 -11.77
CA LYS A 97 -9.16 -6.39 -12.47
C LYS A 97 -7.63 -6.43 -12.69
N LEU A 98 -7.06 -5.36 -13.23
CA LEU A 98 -5.65 -5.29 -13.58
C LEU A 98 -4.75 -5.42 -12.34
N VAL A 99 -5.07 -4.71 -11.27
CA VAL A 99 -4.32 -4.80 -10.01
C VAL A 99 -4.45 -6.19 -9.42
N MET A 100 -5.66 -6.78 -9.41
CA MET A 100 -5.89 -8.15 -8.95
C MET A 100 -5.09 -9.17 -9.74
N GLU A 101 -5.14 -9.12 -11.07
CA GLU A 101 -4.38 -10.05 -11.93
C GLU A 101 -2.88 -9.96 -11.65
N ASN A 102 -2.34 -8.76 -11.50
CA ASN A 102 -0.94 -8.56 -11.17
C ASN A 102 -0.58 -9.08 -9.77
N LEU A 103 -1.44 -8.88 -8.77
CA LEU A 103 -1.22 -9.38 -7.41
C LEU A 103 -1.29 -10.91 -7.35
N TYR A 104 -2.22 -11.55 -8.06
CA TYR A 104 -2.29 -13.00 -8.14
C TYR A 104 -1.08 -13.62 -8.85
N ASN A 105 -0.52 -12.92 -9.83
CA ASN A 105 0.66 -13.41 -10.56
C ASN A 105 1.96 -13.26 -9.77
N THR A 106 1.94 -12.56 -8.63
CA THR A 106 3.11 -12.49 -7.74
C THR A 106 3.06 -13.58 -6.67
N SER A 107 4.15 -14.30 -6.48
CA SER A 107 4.30 -15.29 -5.41
C SER A 107 4.54 -14.66 -4.02
N SER A 108 4.57 -13.34 -3.92
CA SER A 108 4.91 -12.64 -2.67
C SER A 108 3.74 -12.53 -1.70
N PHE A 109 2.49 -12.74 -2.19
CA PHE A 109 1.28 -12.53 -1.41
C PHE A 109 0.32 -13.73 -1.45
N VAL A 110 -0.48 -13.85 -0.39
CA VAL A 110 -1.74 -14.58 -0.40
C VAL A 110 -2.83 -13.55 -0.69
N THR A 111 -3.22 -13.42 -1.97
CA THR A 111 -4.21 -12.43 -2.39
C THR A 111 -5.62 -12.95 -2.11
N ARG A 112 -6.36 -12.23 -1.26
CA ARG A 112 -7.77 -12.52 -0.95
C ARG A 112 -8.69 -12.04 -2.08
N PRO A 113 -9.93 -12.56 -2.16
CA PRO A 113 -10.90 -12.08 -3.14
C PRO A 113 -11.17 -10.58 -3.02
N LEU A 114 -11.39 -9.92 -4.16
CA LEU A 114 -11.76 -8.50 -4.20
C LEU A 114 -13.05 -8.23 -3.43
N VAL A 115 -13.00 -7.32 -2.49
CA VAL A 115 -14.17 -6.89 -1.71
C VAL A 115 -14.73 -5.60 -2.28
N ARG A 116 -16.05 -5.64 -2.58
CA ARG A 116 -16.81 -4.45 -2.94
C ARG A 116 -17.53 -3.95 -1.70
N ALA A 117 -16.85 -3.13 -0.91
CA ALA A 117 -17.43 -2.54 0.29
C ALA A 117 -17.75 -1.06 0.07
N ASN A 118 -18.95 -0.64 0.47
CA ASN A 118 -19.27 0.77 0.67
C ASN A 118 -18.63 1.20 1.99
N LEU A 119 -17.35 1.50 1.96
CA LEU A 119 -16.65 2.03 3.11
C LEU A 119 -17.01 3.52 3.22
N ASN A 120 -17.76 3.88 4.26
CA ASN A 120 -18.14 5.26 4.50
C ASN A 120 -16.87 6.10 4.71
N THR A 121 -16.74 7.17 3.95
CA THR A 121 -15.67 8.15 4.15
C THR A 121 -16.10 9.08 5.26
N SER A 122 -15.28 9.26 6.29
CA SER A 122 -15.47 10.37 7.21
C SER A 122 -15.07 11.66 6.50
N ASN A 123 -15.95 12.67 6.55
CA ASN A 123 -15.66 14.02 6.05
C ASN A 123 -14.66 14.77 6.96
N SER A 124 -13.61 14.11 7.41
CA SER A 124 -12.59 14.75 8.25
C SER A 124 -11.62 15.53 7.35
N PRO A 125 -11.46 16.85 7.51
CA PRO A 125 -10.64 17.69 6.64
C PRO A 125 -9.14 17.38 6.69
N ASN A 126 -8.68 16.57 7.66
CA ASN A 126 -7.27 16.23 7.85
C ASN A 126 -6.90 14.79 7.42
N MET A 127 -7.86 14.02 6.94
CA MET A 127 -7.60 12.70 6.38
C MET A 127 -8.15 12.71 4.96
N SER A 128 -7.27 12.79 3.99
CA SER A 128 -7.61 12.67 2.57
C SER A 128 -8.44 11.40 2.36
N ASN A 129 -9.77 11.53 2.27
CA ASN A 129 -10.72 10.45 1.98
C ASN A 129 -10.56 9.16 2.82
N ALA A 130 -10.11 9.27 4.07
CA ALA A 130 -9.81 8.12 4.90
C ALA A 130 -11.06 7.27 5.15
N PHE A 131 -10.93 6.01 4.84
CA PHE A 131 -11.85 4.95 5.27
C PHE A 131 -11.91 4.95 6.81
N GLN A 132 -13.08 4.74 7.39
CA GLN A 132 -13.15 4.62 8.86
C GLN A 132 -12.34 3.40 9.32
N VAL A 133 -11.31 3.65 10.11
CA VAL A 133 -10.33 2.66 10.57
C VAL A 133 -11.02 1.47 11.27
N SER A 134 -12.03 1.70 12.08
CA SER A 134 -12.79 0.66 12.78
C SER A 134 -13.46 -0.39 11.87
N ASN A 135 -13.84 0.01 10.65
CA ASN A 135 -14.44 -0.91 9.69
C ASN A 135 -13.39 -1.73 8.94
N LEU A 136 -12.16 -1.20 8.81
CA LEU A 136 -11.08 -1.87 8.10
C LEU A 136 -10.51 -3.05 8.89
N SER A 137 -10.28 -2.89 10.20
CA SER A 137 -9.79 -3.99 11.04
C SER A 137 -10.77 -5.16 11.06
N SER A 138 -12.09 -4.88 11.23
CA SER A 138 -13.12 -5.92 11.16
C SER A 138 -13.19 -6.60 9.79
N LEU A 139 -12.97 -5.84 8.72
CA LEU A 139 -12.93 -6.39 7.36
C LEU A 139 -11.73 -7.31 7.18
N ALA A 140 -10.55 -6.89 7.63
CA ALA A 140 -9.33 -7.69 7.59
C ALA A 140 -9.48 -9.02 8.34
N ASP A 141 -10.05 -8.99 9.54
CA ASP A 141 -10.28 -10.17 10.37
C ASP A 141 -11.24 -11.16 9.69
N ARG A 142 -12.32 -10.66 9.07
CA ARG A 142 -13.28 -11.51 8.32
C ARG A 142 -12.64 -12.28 7.19
N TYR A 143 -11.65 -11.66 6.49
CA TYR A 143 -10.98 -12.27 5.35
C TYR A 143 -9.63 -12.89 5.70
N GLY A 144 -9.22 -12.87 6.96
CA GLY A 144 -7.93 -13.41 7.42
C GLY A 144 -6.76 -12.74 6.69
N SER A 145 -6.79 -11.40 6.56
CA SER A 145 -5.76 -10.62 5.90
C SER A 145 -5.03 -9.70 6.89
N GLN A 146 -3.74 -9.49 6.66
CA GLN A 146 -2.95 -8.53 7.44
C GLN A 146 -3.05 -7.13 6.85
N TYR A 147 -3.06 -7.03 5.52
CA TYR A 147 -3.06 -5.76 4.82
C TYR A 147 -4.29 -5.59 3.95
N ILE A 148 -4.86 -4.39 3.93
CA ILE A 148 -5.93 -3.99 3.03
C ILE A 148 -5.37 -3.00 2.01
N ILE A 149 -5.63 -3.25 0.73
CA ILE A 149 -5.25 -2.36 -0.37
C ILE A 149 -6.48 -1.57 -0.78
N LEU A 150 -6.37 -0.26 -0.72
CA LEU A 150 -7.43 0.70 -1.01
C LEU A 150 -7.03 1.55 -2.23
N GLY A 151 -7.93 1.67 -3.20
CA GLY A 151 -7.74 2.51 -4.37
C GLY A 151 -8.75 3.65 -4.42
N THR A 152 -8.29 4.88 -4.63
CA THR A 152 -9.16 6.04 -4.79
C THR A 152 -8.80 6.78 -6.07
N ILE A 153 -9.74 6.85 -7.03
CA ILE A 153 -9.58 7.59 -8.28
C ILE A 153 -9.97 9.04 -8.03
N ASN A 154 -8.97 9.92 -8.09
CA ASN A 154 -9.14 11.35 -7.83
C ASN A 154 -9.68 12.07 -9.05
N SER A 155 -9.20 11.70 -10.24
CA SER A 155 -9.70 12.28 -11.49
C SER A 155 -9.42 11.41 -12.70
N VAL A 156 -10.34 11.45 -13.66
CA VAL A 156 -10.17 10.99 -15.04
C VAL A 156 -10.68 12.10 -15.93
N SER A 157 -9.78 12.90 -16.48
CA SER A 157 -10.12 14.11 -17.24
C SER A 157 -9.53 14.09 -18.64
N THR A 158 -10.17 14.81 -19.55
CA THR A 158 -9.65 15.03 -20.92
C THR A 158 -9.18 16.47 -21.03
N SER A 159 -8.03 16.71 -21.65
CA SER A 159 -7.58 18.08 -21.95
C SER A 159 -8.58 18.76 -22.89
N GLU A 160 -8.88 20.02 -22.60
CA GLU A 160 -9.71 20.83 -23.51
C GLU A 160 -8.89 21.16 -24.74
N VAL A 161 -9.40 20.73 -25.89
CA VAL A 161 -8.89 21.20 -27.19
C VAL A 161 -9.39 22.63 -27.40
N GLY A 162 -8.49 23.57 -27.62
CA GLY A 162 -8.84 24.99 -27.81
C GLY A 162 -9.99 25.20 -28.83
N ASN A 163 -10.79 26.26 -28.62
CA ASN A 163 -12.05 26.51 -29.32
C ASN A 163 -11.91 26.80 -30.83
N ASN A 164 -10.69 26.88 -31.41
CA ASN A 164 -10.47 27.16 -32.82
C ASN A 164 -10.62 25.89 -33.65
N VAL A 165 -11.35 26.01 -34.79
CA VAL A 165 -11.61 24.92 -35.74
C VAL A 165 -10.31 24.30 -36.26
N LEU A 166 -9.26 25.10 -36.48
CA LEU A 166 -7.96 24.64 -36.93
C LEU A 166 -7.21 23.81 -35.88
N THR A 167 -7.31 24.17 -34.61
CA THR A 167 -6.70 23.40 -33.51
C THR A 167 -7.43 22.07 -33.27
N LYS A 168 -8.75 22.01 -33.48
CA LYS A 168 -9.54 20.75 -33.41
C LYS A 168 -9.20 19.74 -34.49
N LEU A 169 -8.69 20.18 -35.62
CA LEU A 169 -8.30 19.31 -36.77
C LEU A 169 -6.87 18.77 -36.63
N MET A 170 -6.02 19.42 -35.87
CA MET A 170 -4.59 19.10 -35.75
C MET A 170 -4.16 18.56 -34.39
N TYR A 171 -5.05 18.56 -33.39
CA TYR A 171 -4.71 18.19 -32.00
C TYR A 171 -5.45 16.94 -31.58
N VAL A 172 -4.71 15.91 -31.17
CA VAL A 172 -5.27 14.75 -30.49
C VAL A 172 -5.44 15.15 -29.02
N PRO A 173 -6.67 15.08 -28.46
CA PRO A 173 -6.85 15.38 -27.03
C PRO A 173 -6.06 14.39 -26.19
N THR A 174 -5.49 14.83 -25.08
CA THR A 174 -4.89 13.94 -24.09
C THR A 174 -5.90 13.62 -23.00
N ARG A 175 -5.72 12.48 -22.37
CA ARG A 175 -6.48 12.09 -21.17
C ARG A 175 -5.54 11.79 -20.01
N THR A 176 -5.91 12.31 -18.86
CA THR A 176 -5.18 12.08 -17.60
C THR A 176 -5.98 11.14 -16.71
N ILE A 177 -5.30 10.22 -16.04
CA ILE A 177 -5.80 9.47 -14.91
C ILE A 177 -4.94 9.78 -13.70
N ASN A 178 -5.58 10.03 -12.56
CA ASN A 178 -4.91 10.22 -11.26
C ASN A 178 -5.65 9.41 -10.20
N PHE A 179 -4.91 8.58 -9.47
CA PHE A 179 -5.46 7.79 -8.38
C PHE A 179 -4.44 7.56 -7.28
N ASP A 180 -4.93 7.34 -6.06
CA ASP A 180 -4.13 7.00 -4.90
C ASP A 180 -4.28 5.51 -4.57
N ILE A 181 -3.19 4.93 -4.08
CA ILE A 181 -3.18 3.62 -3.43
C ILE A 181 -2.72 3.80 -2.00
N ASP A 182 -3.56 3.32 -1.08
CA ASP A 182 -3.25 3.22 0.33
C ASP A 182 -3.12 1.75 0.75
N VAL A 183 -2.20 1.44 1.65
CA VAL A 183 -2.15 0.14 2.33
C VAL A 183 -2.37 0.35 3.83
N TYR A 184 -3.43 -0.27 4.31
CA TYR A 184 -3.75 -0.29 5.72
C TYR A 184 -3.21 -1.58 6.36
N ASP A 185 -2.45 -1.46 7.43
CA ASP A 185 -2.02 -2.57 8.29
C ASP A 185 -3.07 -2.77 9.38
N ALA A 186 -3.80 -3.89 9.30
CA ALA A 186 -4.90 -4.18 10.22
C ALA A 186 -4.44 -4.63 11.61
N ILE A 187 -3.15 -4.94 11.79
CA ILE A 187 -2.59 -5.28 13.10
C ILE A 187 -2.21 -4.01 13.86
N ASN A 188 -1.56 -3.07 13.16
CA ASN A 188 -1.13 -1.80 13.75
C ASN A 188 -2.16 -0.67 13.58
N GLU A 189 -3.28 -0.94 12.91
CA GLU A 189 -4.41 -0.03 12.66
C GLU A 189 -4.01 1.31 12.03
N GLN A 190 -3.07 1.28 11.08
CA GLN A 190 -2.54 2.48 10.43
C GLN A 190 -2.30 2.30 8.94
N ILE A 191 -2.33 3.41 8.20
CA ILE A 191 -1.87 3.46 6.81
C ILE A 191 -0.33 3.42 6.82
N ILE A 192 0.24 2.41 6.17
CA ILE A 192 1.70 2.20 6.11
C ILE A 192 2.29 2.52 4.74
N PHE A 193 1.46 2.74 3.76
CA PHE A 193 1.86 3.11 2.41
C PHE A 193 0.79 4.01 1.81
N HIS A 194 1.22 5.10 1.21
CA HIS A 194 0.40 5.99 0.39
C HIS A 194 1.20 6.41 -0.82
N ARG A 195 0.63 6.25 -2.01
CA ARG A 195 1.25 6.73 -3.25
C ARG A 195 0.20 7.18 -4.26
N ASN A 196 0.46 8.32 -4.86
CA ASN A 196 -0.29 8.83 -5.98
C ASN A 196 0.31 8.32 -7.30
N TYR A 197 -0.57 7.90 -8.21
CA TYR A 197 -0.25 7.44 -9.55
C TYR A 197 -0.94 8.31 -10.57
N THR A 198 -0.18 8.80 -11.54
CA THR A 198 -0.70 9.68 -12.59
C THR A 198 -0.12 9.25 -13.94
N ALA A 199 -0.97 9.22 -14.95
CA ALA A 199 -0.55 9.11 -16.33
C ALA A 199 -1.37 10.02 -17.22
N GLU A 200 -0.73 10.51 -18.28
CA GLU A 200 -1.35 11.27 -19.35
C GLU A 200 -0.89 10.69 -20.67
N ALA A 201 -1.81 10.55 -21.62
CA ALA A 201 -1.52 10.07 -22.97
C ALA A 201 -2.59 10.48 -23.96
N ASP A 202 -2.30 10.32 -25.23
CA ASP A 202 -3.21 10.62 -26.32
C ASP A 202 -4.50 9.81 -26.23
N TRP A 203 -5.62 10.51 -26.42
CA TRP A 203 -6.97 9.96 -26.39
C TRP A 203 -7.61 9.97 -27.78
N PRO A 204 -7.48 8.87 -28.56
CA PRO A 204 -7.94 8.83 -29.94
C PRO A 204 -9.44 8.59 -30.13
N PHE A 205 -10.21 8.59 -29.04
CA PHE A 205 -11.64 8.26 -29.06
C PHE A 205 -12.49 9.53 -29.08
N LYS A 206 -13.64 9.47 -29.77
CA LYS A 206 -14.58 10.59 -29.82
C LYS A 206 -15.35 10.73 -28.50
N GLN A 207 -15.73 11.95 -28.17
CA GLN A 207 -16.46 12.23 -26.92
C GLN A 207 -17.80 11.50 -26.82
N SER A 208 -18.50 11.29 -27.95
CA SER A 208 -19.79 10.57 -28.02
C SER A 208 -19.64 9.06 -28.24
N GLU A 209 -18.42 8.55 -28.32
CA GLU A 209 -18.16 7.14 -28.55
C GLU A 209 -18.22 6.36 -27.23
N TYR A 210 -18.92 5.22 -27.22
CA TYR A 210 -18.82 4.27 -26.15
C TYR A 210 -17.49 3.53 -26.19
N ILE A 211 -16.78 3.51 -25.08
CA ILE A 211 -15.46 2.88 -24.96
C ILE A 211 -15.58 1.60 -24.11
N ASP A 212 -15.37 0.47 -24.77
CA ASP A 212 -15.12 -0.77 -24.04
C ASP A 212 -13.64 -0.83 -23.62
N LEU A 213 -13.37 -0.64 -22.32
CA LEU A 213 -12.02 -0.63 -21.76
C LEU A 213 -11.30 -1.98 -21.85
N ARG A 214 -12.02 -3.06 -22.20
CA ARG A 214 -11.46 -4.40 -22.40
C ARG A 214 -11.18 -4.71 -23.87
N SER A 215 -11.61 -3.85 -24.78
CA SER A 215 -11.38 -4.02 -26.22
C SER A 215 -9.89 -3.93 -26.57
N ASP A 216 -9.48 -4.64 -27.60
CA ASP A 216 -8.11 -4.56 -28.12
C ASP A 216 -7.78 -3.15 -28.62
N ARG A 217 -8.77 -2.42 -29.12
CA ARG A 217 -8.63 -1.02 -29.52
C ARG A 217 -8.26 -0.11 -28.35
N PHE A 218 -8.89 -0.30 -27.17
CA PHE A 218 -8.50 0.44 -25.97
C PHE A 218 -7.12 0.00 -25.48
N LYS A 219 -6.87 -1.29 -25.37
CA LYS A 219 -5.59 -1.83 -24.89
C LYS A 219 -4.40 -1.41 -25.74
N SER A 220 -4.59 -1.29 -27.06
CA SER A 220 -3.54 -0.85 -27.99
C SER A 220 -3.40 0.66 -28.08
N SER A 221 -4.35 1.45 -27.54
CA SER A 221 -4.22 2.90 -27.48
C SER A 221 -3.11 3.31 -26.50
N GLU A 222 -2.51 4.47 -26.73
CA GLU A 222 -1.45 4.97 -25.84
C GLU A 222 -1.96 5.15 -24.41
N TYR A 223 -3.16 5.70 -24.22
CA TYR A 223 -3.78 5.84 -22.92
C TYR A 223 -4.04 4.48 -22.26
N GLY A 224 -4.56 3.50 -23.00
CA GLY A 224 -4.76 2.15 -22.49
C GLY A 224 -3.46 1.52 -21.99
N GLN A 225 -2.39 1.60 -22.79
CA GLN A 225 -1.07 1.10 -22.39
C GLN A 225 -0.55 1.77 -21.11
N ARG A 226 -0.78 3.08 -20.94
CA ARG A 226 -0.41 3.80 -19.71
C ARG A 226 -1.19 3.31 -18.51
N VAL A 227 -2.51 3.10 -18.62
CA VAL A 227 -3.34 2.56 -17.55
C VAL A 227 -2.88 1.16 -17.13
N TYR A 228 -2.60 0.28 -18.09
CA TYR A 228 -2.06 -1.06 -17.83
C TYR A 228 -0.67 -1.00 -17.17
N GLY A 229 0.18 -0.08 -17.63
CA GLY A 229 1.50 0.17 -17.04
C GLY A 229 1.42 0.61 -15.59
N LEU A 230 0.51 1.54 -15.26
CA LEU A 230 0.29 1.97 -13.87
C LEU A 230 -0.16 0.82 -12.97
N ALA A 231 -1.07 -0.04 -13.42
CA ALA A 231 -1.51 -1.19 -12.63
C ALA A 231 -0.35 -2.16 -12.31
N ALA A 232 0.56 -2.36 -13.28
CA ALA A 232 1.77 -3.15 -13.05
C ALA A 232 2.75 -2.46 -12.07
N GLU A 233 2.88 -1.14 -12.16
CA GLU A 233 3.70 -0.34 -11.25
C GLU A 233 3.18 -0.41 -9.80
N VAL A 234 1.86 -0.27 -9.61
CA VAL A 234 1.20 -0.47 -8.30
C VAL A 234 1.62 -1.81 -7.68
N SER A 235 1.49 -2.90 -8.42
CA SER A 235 1.81 -4.23 -7.89
C SER A 235 3.29 -4.38 -7.54
N LYS A 236 4.19 -3.82 -8.37
CA LYS A 236 5.63 -3.81 -8.10
C LYS A 236 5.95 -3.02 -6.82
N ASP A 237 5.30 -1.88 -6.61
CA ASP A 237 5.51 -1.05 -5.44
C ASP A 237 4.98 -1.72 -4.17
N LEU A 238 3.81 -2.35 -4.24
CA LEU A 238 3.25 -3.12 -3.14
C LEU A 238 4.16 -4.28 -2.73
N VAL A 239 4.69 -5.04 -3.69
CA VAL A 239 5.68 -6.10 -3.40
C VAL A 239 6.90 -5.50 -2.71
N ALA A 240 7.43 -4.43 -3.26
CA ALA A 240 8.63 -3.81 -2.73
C ALA A 240 8.43 -3.24 -1.32
N GLU A 241 7.23 -2.73 -0.99
CA GLU A 241 6.91 -2.21 0.34
C GLU A 241 6.66 -3.32 1.35
N LEU A 242 5.88 -4.33 0.98
CA LEU A 242 5.37 -5.31 1.94
C LEU A 242 6.27 -6.53 2.14
N GLN A 243 7.07 -6.92 1.14
CA GLN A 243 7.86 -8.16 1.24
C GLN A 243 8.79 -8.22 2.47
N CYS A 244 9.34 -7.09 2.90
CA CYS A 244 10.27 -7.02 4.02
C CYS A 244 9.62 -6.60 5.35
N LYS A 245 8.31 -6.35 5.37
CA LYS A 245 7.59 -6.10 6.62
C LYS A 245 7.60 -7.35 7.51
N PRO A 246 7.56 -7.22 8.83
CA PRO A 246 7.45 -8.36 9.72
C PRO A 246 6.26 -9.26 9.37
N ALA A 247 6.44 -10.55 9.46
CA ALA A 247 5.35 -11.50 9.33
C ALA A 247 4.66 -11.62 10.70
N ASN A 248 3.58 -10.88 10.85
CA ASN A 248 2.76 -10.88 12.04
C ASN A 248 1.53 -11.77 11.83
N ALA A 249 1.05 -12.38 12.92
CA ALA A 249 -0.17 -13.18 12.93
C ALA A 249 -0.95 -12.92 14.21
N LYS A 250 -2.28 -13.01 14.13
CA LYS A 250 -3.16 -12.95 15.32
C LYS A 250 -3.37 -14.34 15.90
N ILE A 251 -3.42 -14.43 17.21
CA ILE A 251 -3.87 -15.61 17.94
C ILE A 251 -5.39 -15.66 17.81
N ILE A 252 -5.91 -16.75 17.26
CA ILE A 252 -7.34 -16.94 16.99
C ILE A 252 -8.01 -17.96 17.94
N ASP A 253 -7.20 -18.78 18.60
CA ASP A 253 -7.70 -19.77 19.58
C ASP A 253 -6.60 -20.17 20.56
N LEU A 254 -7.02 -20.70 21.72
CA LEU A 254 -6.17 -21.22 22.78
C LEU A 254 -6.56 -22.67 23.06
N ASP A 255 -5.58 -23.60 23.04
CA ASP A 255 -5.79 -25.03 23.26
C ASP A 255 -4.79 -25.54 24.31
N GLY A 256 -5.16 -25.41 25.58
CA GLY A 256 -4.27 -25.65 26.72
C GLY A 256 -3.12 -24.64 26.74
N ASP A 257 -1.88 -25.14 26.64
CA ASP A 257 -0.67 -24.31 26.56
C ASP A 257 -0.38 -23.85 25.12
N ASP A 258 -1.05 -24.45 24.15
CA ASP A 258 -0.85 -24.13 22.72
C ASP A 258 -1.69 -22.93 22.28
N VAL A 259 -1.19 -22.21 21.31
CA VAL A 259 -1.92 -21.12 20.64
C VAL A 259 -2.12 -21.46 19.17
N VAL A 260 -3.25 -21.04 18.61
CA VAL A 260 -3.55 -21.17 17.18
C VAL A 260 -3.50 -19.79 16.53
N ILE A 261 -2.76 -19.67 15.44
CA ILE A 261 -2.60 -18.40 14.69
C ILE A 261 -3.29 -18.44 13.33
N ASN A 262 -3.67 -17.27 12.81
CA ASN A 262 -4.42 -17.07 11.57
C ASN A 262 -3.58 -17.11 10.29
N VAL A 263 -2.39 -17.72 10.33
CA VAL A 263 -1.52 -17.95 9.17
C VAL A 263 -1.14 -19.42 9.10
N GLY A 264 -1.08 -19.96 7.89
CA GLY A 264 -0.88 -21.39 7.69
C GLY A 264 0.03 -21.72 6.51
N ARG A 265 -0.21 -22.88 5.90
CA ARG A 265 0.59 -23.37 4.78
C ARG A 265 0.57 -22.43 3.57
N GLU A 266 -0.58 -21.81 3.27
CA GLU A 266 -0.71 -20.85 2.18
C GLU A 266 0.21 -19.64 2.34
N ASN A 267 0.52 -19.28 3.60
CA ASN A 267 1.43 -18.19 3.94
C ASN A 267 2.90 -18.65 3.97
N GLY A 268 3.20 -19.91 3.67
CA GLY A 268 4.56 -20.46 3.73
C GLY A 268 4.99 -20.88 5.15
N ILE A 269 4.04 -20.97 6.11
CA ILE A 269 4.37 -21.46 7.45
C ILE A 269 4.75 -22.93 7.39
N SER A 270 5.82 -23.28 8.09
CA SER A 270 6.34 -24.63 8.19
C SER A 270 6.64 -25.03 9.64
N PRO A 271 6.66 -26.33 9.94
CA PRO A 271 7.03 -26.82 11.28
C PRO A 271 8.40 -26.30 11.72
N ASN A 272 8.54 -26.08 13.00
CA ASN A 272 9.74 -25.54 13.67
C ASN A 272 10.01 -24.05 13.47
N MET A 273 9.25 -23.30 12.67
CA MET A 273 9.32 -21.86 12.68
C MET A 273 9.02 -21.31 14.09
N LYS A 274 9.67 -20.20 14.46
CA LYS A 274 9.52 -19.60 15.77
C LYS A 274 8.87 -18.23 15.66
N PHE A 275 7.95 -17.98 16.58
CA PHE A 275 7.26 -16.71 16.72
C PHE A 275 7.47 -16.16 18.12
N THR A 276 7.58 -14.85 18.23
CA THR A 276 7.63 -14.14 19.49
C THR A 276 6.28 -13.46 19.75
N LEU A 277 5.75 -13.58 20.94
CA LEU A 277 4.56 -12.87 21.37
C LEU A 277 4.84 -11.36 21.38
N VAL A 278 3.91 -10.59 20.87
CA VAL A 278 3.95 -9.13 20.83
C VAL A 278 2.76 -8.63 21.64
N GLN A 279 3.02 -7.86 22.68
CA GLN A 279 1.97 -7.34 23.56
C GLN A 279 1.80 -5.85 23.35
N ALA A 280 0.54 -5.41 23.45
CA ALA A 280 0.25 -3.99 23.48
C ALA A 280 0.75 -3.39 24.79
N ALA A 281 1.68 -2.46 24.72
CA ALA A 281 2.13 -1.64 25.82
C ALA A 281 1.50 -0.25 25.71
N SER A 282 0.93 0.25 26.79
CA SER A 282 0.46 1.63 26.85
C SER A 282 1.52 2.50 27.50
N MET A 283 1.94 3.55 26.79
CA MET A 283 2.87 4.56 27.32
C MET A 283 2.10 5.86 27.51
N SER A 284 2.23 6.46 28.70
CA SER A 284 1.67 7.79 28.94
C SER A 284 2.72 8.85 28.63
N GLY A 285 2.38 9.77 27.73
CA GLY A 285 3.21 10.92 27.41
C GLY A 285 3.22 11.97 28.55
N PRO A 286 4.16 12.92 28.52
CA PRO A 286 4.29 13.97 29.54
C PRO A 286 3.04 14.85 29.69
N ASN A 287 2.20 14.93 28.67
CA ASN A 287 0.97 15.72 28.63
C ASN A 287 -0.28 14.91 29.00
N GLY A 288 -0.15 13.65 29.43
CA GLY A 288 -1.27 12.75 29.75
C GLY A 288 -1.85 12.02 28.53
N ASP A 289 -1.25 12.17 27.36
CA ASP A 289 -1.65 11.41 26.16
C ASP A 289 -1.24 9.95 26.31
N ASN A 290 -2.14 9.02 25.96
CA ASN A 290 -1.85 7.60 25.97
C ASN A 290 -1.45 7.15 24.57
N TYR A 291 -0.28 6.56 24.45
CA TYR A 291 0.23 5.96 23.22
C TYR A 291 0.22 4.44 23.38
N SER A 292 -0.34 3.75 22.39
CA SER A 292 -0.25 2.30 22.28
C SER A 292 0.96 1.93 21.42
N ALA A 293 1.82 1.08 21.96
CA ALA A 293 2.95 0.51 21.25
C ALA A 293 2.92 -1.01 21.38
N TYR A 294 3.46 -1.72 20.40
CA TYR A 294 3.63 -3.16 20.48
C TYR A 294 5.07 -3.49 20.87
N GLU A 295 5.25 -4.18 21.98
CA GLU A 295 6.57 -4.62 22.45
C GLU A 295 6.70 -6.13 22.32
N LYS A 296 7.87 -6.60 21.86
CA LYS A 296 8.19 -8.02 21.85
C LYS A 296 8.39 -8.51 23.26
N SER A 297 7.65 -9.54 23.64
CA SER A 297 7.86 -10.24 24.92
C SER A 297 9.04 -11.22 24.79
N ASN A 298 9.43 -11.82 25.91
CA ASN A 298 10.41 -12.92 25.90
C ASN A 298 9.79 -14.27 25.59
N SER A 299 8.46 -14.35 25.43
CA SER A 299 7.76 -15.62 25.17
C SER A 299 7.89 -16.00 23.70
N VAL A 300 8.51 -17.14 23.45
CA VAL A 300 8.75 -17.71 22.14
C VAL A 300 7.92 -18.96 21.96
N TYR A 301 7.23 -19.03 20.83
CA TYR A 301 6.41 -20.16 20.42
C TYR A 301 7.00 -20.81 19.17
N LYS A 302 6.89 -22.14 19.10
CA LYS A 302 7.36 -22.94 17.98
C LYS A 302 6.19 -23.60 17.27
N VAL A 303 6.16 -23.55 15.95
CA VAL A 303 5.13 -24.23 15.13
C VAL A 303 5.23 -25.74 15.28
N VAL A 304 4.16 -26.38 15.74
CA VAL A 304 4.05 -27.84 15.91
C VAL A 304 3.12 -28.48 14.88
N SER A 305 2.08 -27.77 14.45
CA SER A 305 1.16 -28.26 13.41
C SER A 305 0.80 -27.14 12.44
N VAL A 306 0.65 -27.48 11.14
CA VAL A 306 0.33 -26.50 10.09
C VAL A 306 -0.88 -26.97 9.31
N TYR A 307 -1.91 -26.13 9.30
CA TYR A 307 -3.15 -26.27 8.53
C TYR A 307 -3.11 -25.38 7.27
N PRO A 308 -4.06 -25.48 6.35
CA PRO A 308 -4.08 -24.60 5.18
C PRO A 308 -4.04 -23.10 5.51
N HIS A 309 -4.86 -22.65 6.46
CA HIS A 309 -5.06 -21.24 6.82
C HIS A 309 -4.70 -20.89 8.27
N ALA A 310 -4.17 -21.84 9.03
CA ALA A 310 -3.82 -21.69 10.43
C ALA A 310 -2.59 -22.51 10.80
N ALA A 311 -1.98 -22.21 11.93
CA ALA A 311 -0.93 -23.06 12.52
C ALA A 311 -1.07 -23.10 14.03
N LYS A 312 -0.73 -24.26 14.61
CA LYS A 312 -0.68 -24.46 16.07
C LYS A 312 0.77 -24.30 16.54
N LEU A 313 0.95 -23.52 17.58
CA LEU A 313 2.25 -23.20 18.16
C LEU A 313 2.27 -23.64 19.62
N HIS A 314 3.42 -24.21 20.02
CA HIS A 314 3.68 -24.60 21.41
C HIS A 314 4.75 -23.68 22.01
N PRO A 315 4.61 -23.23 23.28
CA PRO A 315 5.63 -22.42 23.94
C PRO A 315 6.94 -23.19 24.07
N VAL A 316 8.07 -22.53 23.78
CA VAL A 316 9.40 -23.15 23.85
C VAL A 316 9.86 -23.30 25.31
N ASP A 317 9.45 -22.39 26.18
CA ASP A 317 9.80 -22.39 27.59
C ASP A 317 8.54 -22.14 28.44
N LEU A 318 8.04 -23.19 29.09
CA LEU A 318 6.86 -23.13 29.94
C LEU A 318 7.11 -22.39 31.24
N GLN A 319 8.36 -22.36 31.74
CA GLN A 319 8.67 -21.74 33.06
C GLN A 319 8.71 -20.20 32.98
N ASN A 320 9.02 -19.66 31.80
CA ASN A 320 9.02 -18.21 31.55
C ASN A 320 7.71 -17.70 30.93
N ASN A 321 6.75 -18.58 30.70
CA ASN A 321 5.47 -18.21 30.08
C ASN A 321 4.44 -17.76 31.13
N THR A 322 4.81 -16.76 31.94
CA THR A 322 3.95 -16.16 32.98
C THR A 322 2.95 -15.13 32.42
N LEU A 323 2.95 -14.92 31.12
CA LEU A 323 2.12 -13.91 30.46
C LEU A 323 0.74 -14.49 30.15
N ASN A 324 -0.30 -13.75 30.49
CA ASN A 324 -1.66 -14.03 30.05
C ASN A 324 -1.74 -13.80 28.54
N VAL A 325 -1.77 -14.88 27.78
CA VAL A 325 -1.98 -14.85 26.32
C VAL A 325 -3.48 -14.89 26.05
N ASN A 326 -3.95 -14.03 25.19
CA ASN A 326 -5.35 -13.90 24.84
C ASN A 326 -5.58 -14.07 23.34
N VAL A 327 -6.80 -14.44 22.98
CA VAL A 327 -7.26 -14.34 21.58
C VAL A 327 -7.17 -12.88 21.15
N ASN A 328 -6.70 -12.64 19.93
CA ASN A 328 -6.33 -11.37 19.30
C ASN A 328 -4.96 -10.81 19.69
N ASP A 329 -4.22 -11.44 20.61
CA ASP A 329 -2.81 -11.10 20.74
C ASP A 329 -2.04 -11.38 19.44
N VAL A 330 -0.93 -10.71 19.26
CA VAL A 330 -0.13 -10.77 18.05
C VAL A 330 1.16 -11.55 18.29
N VAL A 331 1.54 -12.38 17.34
CA VAL A 331 2.86 -12.99 17.29
C VAL A 331 3.60 -12.57 16.04
N THR A 332 4.92 -12.40 16.13
CA THR A 332 5.79 -12.02 15.00
C THR A 332 6.83 -13.08 14.77
N LEU A 333 7.11 -13.38 13.48
CA LEU A 333 8.16 -14.32 13.09
C LEU A 333 9.54 -13.80 13.56
N GLN A 334 10.37 -14.71 14.09
CA GLN A 334 11.75 -14.42 14.49
C GLN A 334 12.71 -14.31 13.30
#